data_37e8198a7628255879c771888c255abd
#
_entry.id   37e8198a7628255879c771888c255abd
#
_cell.length_a   1.000
_cell.length_b   1.000
_cell.length_c   1.000
_cell.angle_alpha   90.00
_cell.angle_beta   90.00
_cell.angle_gamma   90.00
#
_symmetry.space_group_name_H-M   'P 1'
#
loop_
_entity.id
_entity.type
_entity.pdbx_description
1 polymer ?
#
loop_
_entity_poly.entity_id
_entity_poly.type
_entity_poly.pdbx_seq_one_letter_code
_entity_poly.pdbx_strand_id
1 'polypeptide(L)'
;MKKSYPVVALLILAWLFSSCDDGGNPEPIQTSVSNPAPQVLPSDLQTPQTTPSDQVTQPSPVVTPSNQAQVSTQALAVAQALPVRGRAPDTDYSREAFGSAWKDVDRNGCDTRNDILQRDFATVILKSGTGNCKVIGGTWIDPYSNESYTFAEAPSGAQIDHVVSLKNAWQMGADQWTDQMRVEFANDPLNLRVTIASLNQQKSDSNAASWLPPFKPGRCAFIATQVAVKAKWLLYVTEAEKEVFIAILSKPECEQTQLPN
;
A
#
# COMPACT_ATOMS: atom_id res chain seq x y z
N MET A 1 -37.40 27.79 43.83
CA MET A 1 -35.94 28.07 43.82
C MET A 1 -35.44 28.03 42.37
N LYS A 2 -35.24 29.19 41.76
CA LYS A 2 -34.72 29.29 40.38
C LYS A 2 -33.23 29.33 40.38
N LYS A 3 -32.56 28.37 39.72
CA LYS A 3 -31.11 28.37 39.52
C LYS A 3 -30.77 29.06 38.21
N SER A 4 -30.07 30.19 38.32
CA SER A 4 -29.53 30.94 37.17
C SER A 4 -28.21 30.29 36.73
N TYR A 5 -28.01 30.11 35.43
CA TYR A 5 -26.75 29.75 34.80
C TYR A 5 -26.11 30.99 34.16
N PRO A 6 -24.80 31.18 34.29
CA PRO A 6 -24.14 32.31 33.63
C PRO A 6 -23.89 32.01 32.14
N VAL A 7 -24.12 33.01 31.32
CA VAL A 7 -23.80 33.05 29.88
C VAL A 7 -22.31 33.33 29.74
N VAL A 8 -21.61 32.42 29.11
CA VAL A 8 -20.22 32.64 28.71
C VAL A 8 -20.20 33.23 27.30
N ALA A 9 -19.73 34.45 27.19
CA ALA A 9 -19.55 35.15 25.92
C ALA A 9 -18.29 34.64 25.20
N LEU A 10 -18.46 34.11 23.98
CA LEU A 10 -17.34 33.78 23.06
C LEU A 10 -16.85 35.07 22.38
N LEU A 11 -15.61 35.44 22.65
CA LEU A 11 -14.88 36.46 21.88
C LEU A 11 -14.29 35.81 20.63
N ILE A 12 -14.79 36.23 19.46
CA ILE A 12 -14.23 35.87 18.15
C ILE A 12 -13.11 36.86 17.83
N LEU A 13 -11.85 36.41 17.79
CA LEU A 13 -10.72 37.18 17.24
C LEU A 13 -10.66 36.91 15.72
N ALA A 14 -10.93 37.97 14.96
CA ALA A 14 -10.67 38.02 13.53
C ALA A 14 -9.20 38.33 13.28
N TRP A 15 -8.49 37.47 12.56
CA TRP A 15 -7.15 37.73 12.02
C TRP A 15 -7.29 38.23 10.59
N LEU A 16 -6.82 39.44 10.38
CA LEU A 16 -6.68 40.10 9.09
C LEU A 16 -5.46 39.56 8.35
N PHE A 17 -5.69 39.05 7.15
CA PHE A 17 -4.63 38.70 6.21
C PHE A 17 -4.10 39.99 5.55
N SER A 18 -2.82 40.23 5.69
CA SER A 18 -2.07 41.22 4.91
C SER A 18 -1.41 40.52 3.74
N SER A 19 -1.77 40.95 2.54
CA SER A 19 -1.14 40.55 1.29
C SER A 19 0.20 41.33 1.13
N CYS A 20 1.26 40.63 0.75
CA CYS A 20 2.41 41.21 0.09
C CYS A 20 2.65 40.46 -1.22
N ASP A 21 2.42 41.17 -2.32
CA ASP A 21 2.93 40.88 -3.64
C ASP A 21 4.43 41.23 -3.66
N ASP A 22 5.26 40.38 -4.26
CA ASP A 22 6.45 40.85 -4.95
C ASP A 22 6.83 39.84 -6.05
N GLY A 23 6.92 40.41 -7.27
CA GLY A 23 7.23 39.70 -8.49
C GLY A 23 8.74 39.46 -8.66
N GLY A 24 9.08 38.48 -9.42
CA GLY A 24 10.45 38.19 -9.81
C GLY A 24 10.51 36.91 -10.68
N ASN A 25 10.37 37.11 -11.97
CA ASN A 25 10.58 36.08 -12.99
C ASN A 25 12.06 36.11 -13.42
N PRO A 26 12.79 35.02 -13.47
CA PRO A 26 13.95 34.87 -14.36
C PRO A 26 13.70 33.83 -15.45
N GLU A 27 14.02 34.23 -16.66
CA GLU A 27 14.00 33.50 -17.92
C GLU A 27 14.89 32.24 -17.94
N PRO A 28 14.60 31.25 -18.81
CA PRO A 28 15.35 30.00 -18.90
C PRO A 28 16.58 30.14 -19.81
N ILE A 29 17.72 29.70 -19.32
CA ILE A 29 18.95 29.52 -20.10
C ILE A 29 18.83 28.19 -20.89
N GLN A 30 18.82 28.33 -22.22
CA GLN A 30 18.96 27.20 -23.14
C GLN A 30 20.45 26.83 -23.28
N THR A 31 20.79 25.60 -22.97
CA THR A 31 22.03 24.98 -23.42
C THR A 31 21.70 23.73 -24.23
N SER A 32 21.93 23.89 -25.54
CA SER A 32 21.91 22.82 -26.52
C SER A 32 23.12 21.90 -26.36
N VAL A 33 22.91 20.60 -26.20
CA VAL A 33 23.97 19.59 -26.33
C VAL A 33 23.52 18.57 -27.38
N SER A 34 24.32 18.51 -28.44
CA SER A 34 24.19 17.66 -29.59
C SER A 34 24.48 16.19 -29.25
N ASN A 35 23.61 15.30 -29.68
CA ASN A 35 23.83 13.85 -29.66
C ASN A 35 24.53 13.39 -30.95
N PRO A 36 25.57 12.56 -30.93
CA PRO A 36 26.03 11.87 -32.10
C PRO A 36 25.30 10.55 -32.32
N ALA A 37 24.98 10.26 -33.57
CA ALA A 37 24.29 9.07 -34.06
C ALA A 37 25.14 7.78 -33.91
N PRO A 38 24.50 6.61 -33.79
CA PRO A 38 25.21 5.33 -33.76
C PRO A 38 25.60 4.86 -35.15
N GLN A 39 26.84 4.43 -35.29
CA GLN A 39 27.41 3.81 -36.50
C GLN A 39 26.96 2.36 -36.62
N VAL A 40 26.57 2.01 -37.86
CA VAL A 40 26.28 0.66 -38.33
C VAL A 40 27.59 -0.02 -38.77
N LEU A 41 27.83 -1.26 -38.34
CA LEU A 41 28.84 -2.15 -38.91
C LEU A 41 28.17 -3.36 -39.56
N PRO A 42 28.75 -3.87 -40.65
CA PRO A 42 28.04 -4.75 -41.58
C PRO A 42 28.09 -6.23 -41.22
N SER A 43 27.11 -6.92 -41.82
CA SER A 43 26.88 -8.36 -41.77
C SER A 43 28.02 -9.15 -42.41
N ASP A 44 28.33 -10.28 -41.87
CA ASP A 44 28.95 -11.40 -42.61
C ASP A 44 28.06 -12.64 -42.46
N LEU A 45 27.66 -13.12 -43.62
CA LEU A 45 26.96 -14.38 -43.87
C LEU A 45 27.99 -15.55 -43.69
N GLN A 46 27.57 -16.56 -42.95
CA GLN A 46 28.02 -17.94 -43.22
C GLN A 46 26.96 -18.95 -42.76
N THR A 47 26.35 -19.62 -43.72
CA THR A 47 25.63 -20.88 -43.58
C THR A 47 26.63 -22.04 -43.71
N PRO A 48 26.47 -23.12 -42.94
CA PRO A 48 26.47 -24.44 -43.56
C PRO A 48 25.45 -25.42 -43.04
N GLN A 49 24.77 -26.02 -43.98
CA GLN A 49 24.44 -27.43 -44.20
C GLN A 49 23.91 -28.31 -43.04
N THR A 50 22.78 -28.85 -43.40
CA THR A 50 22.01 -29.93 -42.82
C THR A 50 22.71 -31.27 -42.72
N THR A 51 22.51 -32.02 -41.63
CA THR A 51 22.40 -33.47 -41.65
C THR A 51 21.32 -33.93 -40.66
N PRO A 52 20.54 -34.96 -40.96
CA PRO A 52 19.41 -35.40 -40.10
C PRO A 52 19.91 -36.47 -39.12
N SER A 53 19.47 -36.41 -37.87
CA SER A 53 19.60 -37.56 -36.98
C SER A 53 18.52 -37.55 -35.90
N ASP A 54 17.81 -38.64 -35.89
CA ASP A 54 17.08 -39.33 -34.83
C ASP A 54 16.10 -38.59 -33.94
N GLN A 55 14.84 -38.93 -34.18
CA GLN A 55 13.75 -38.78 -33.25
C GLN A 55 14.01 -39.60 -31.97
N VAL A 56 14.40 -38.89 -30.89
CA VAL A 56 14.25 -39.43 -29.54
C VAL A 56 12.94 -38.89 -29.01
N THR A 57 11.99 -39.80 -28.85
CA THR A 57 10.71 -39.57 -28.19
C THR A 57 10.95 -39.19 -26.73
N GLN A 58 10.87 -37.93 -26.43
CA GLN A 58 10.95 -37.41 -25.06
C GLN A 58 9.59 -37.65 -24.41
N PRO A 59 9.51 -38.33 -23.25
CA PRO A 59 8.25 -38.46 -22.52
C PRO A 59 7.77 -37.08 -22.08
N SER A 60 6.51 -36.77 -22.30
CA SER A 60 5.83 -35.56 -21.81
C SER A 60 6.09 -35.42 -20.31
N PRO A 61 6.43 -34.22 -19.83
CA PRO A 61 6.58 -33.99 -18.41
C PRO A 61 5.24 -34.25 -17.71
N VAL A 62 5.23 -35.24 -16.82
CA VAL A 62 4.15 -35.45 -15.86
C VAL A 62 4.10 -34.18 -15.01
N VAL A 63 3.05 -33.38 -15.20
CA VAL A 63 2.76 -32.20 -14.36
C VAL A 63 2.37 -32.73 -12.98
N THR A 64 3.35 -32.81 -12.10
CA THR A 64 3.15 -33.13 -10.69
C THR A 64 2.36 -31.98 -10.04
N PRO A 65 1.32 -32.24 -9.22
CA PRO A 65 0.55 -31.19 -8.55
C PRO A 65 1.32 -30.64 -7.33
N SER A 66 2.46 -29.96 -7.56
CA SER A 66 3.30 -29.44 -6.48
C SER A 66 3.24 -27.92 -6.32
N ASN A 67 2.47 -27.20 -7.19
CA ASN A 67 2.53 -25.74 -7.22
C ASN A 67 1.63 -25.04 -6.19
N GLN A 68 0.63 -25.73 -5.64
CA GLN A 68 -0.28 -25.11 -4.67
C GLN A 68 0.24 -25.15 -3.23
N ALA A 69 0.92 -26.24 -2.84
CA ALA A 69 1.57 -26.33 -1.52
C ALA A 69 2.81 -25.41 -1.41
N GLN A 70 3.44 -25.07 -2.52
CA GLN A 70 4.60 -24.15 -2.54
C GLN A 70 4.22 -22.68 -2.31
N VAL A 71 2.99 -22.28 -2.58
CA VAL A 71 2.58 -20.86 -2.46
C VAL A 71 2.28 -20.49 -1.00
N SER A 72 1.58 -21.34 -0.24
CA SER A 72 1.39 -21.13 1.20
C SER A 72 2.71 -21.28 1.98
N THR A 73 3.55 -22.23 1.54
CA THR A 73 4.92 -22.39 2.03
C THR A 73 5.73 -21.10 1.83
N GLN A 74 5.48 -20.35 0.75
CA GLN A 74 6.18 -19.09 0.50
C GLN A 74 5.78 -17.99 1.51
N ALA A 75 4.50 -17.77 1.78
CA ALA A 75 4.07 -16.76 2.75
C ALA A 75 4.56 -17.09 4.16
N LEU A 76 4.43 -18.36 4.57
CA LEU A 76 4.93 -18.84 5.86
C LEU A 76 6.46 -18.74 5.95
N ALA A 77 7.18 -19.14 4.91
CA ALA A 77 8.63 -19.04 4.89
C ALA A 77 9.12 -17.61 4.99
N VAL A 78 8.47 -16.67 4.28
CA VAL A 78 8.79 -15.24 4.38
C VAL A 78 8.49 -14.72 5.78
N ALA A 79 7.35 -15.08 6.38
CA ALA A 79 7.01 -14.69 7.76
C ALA A 79 8.06 -15.19 8.77
N GLN A 80 8.51 -16.43 8.61
CA GLN A 80 9.58 -17.03 9.45
C GLN A 80 10.93 -16.31 9.27
N ALA A 81 11.21 -15.80 8.08
CA ALA A 81 12.47 -15.11 7.78
C ALA A 81 12.48 -13.63 8.23
N LEU A 82 11.31 -13.03 8.54
CA LEU A 82 11.26 -11.63 8.98
C LEU A 82 12.12 -11.43 10.23
N PRO A 83 12.97 -10.39 10.25
CA PRO A 83 13.84 -10.14 11.39
C PRO A 83 13.05 -9.61 12.59
N VAL A 84 13.35 -10.13 13.77
CA VAL A 84 12.72 -9.73 15.04
C VAL A 84 13.50 -8.61 15.70
N ARG A 85 12.76 -7.64 16.23
CA ARG A 85 13.31 -6.53 17.00
C ARG A 85 12.26 -5.99 17.98
N GLY A 86 12.72 -5.43 19.10
CA GLY A 86 11.86 -4.61 19.96
C GLY A 86 11.41 -3.34 19.26
N ARG A 87 10.28 -2.77 19.68
CA ARG A 87 9.78 -1.50 19.13
C ARG A 87 10.74 -0.36 19.41
N ALA A 88 11.06 0.44 18.39
CA ALA A 88 11.73 1.72 18.62
C ALA A 88 10.80 2.69 19.36
N PRO A 89 11.35 3.67 20.09
CA PRO A 89 10.56 4.76 20.64
C PRO A 89 9.75 5.49 19.57
N ASP A 90 8.60 6.01 19.96
CA ASP A 90 7.74 6.79 19.07
C ASP A 90 7.74 8.29 19.40
N THR A 91 8.70 8.76 20.17
CA THR A 91 8.81 10.14 20.64
C THR A 91 8.86 11.17 19.50
N ASP A 92 9.51 10.80 18.40
CA ASP A 92 9.66 11.66 17.23
C ASP A 92 8.73 11.28 16.07
N TYR A 93 7.80 10.37 16.32
CA TYR A 93 6.81 9.99 15.32
C TYR A 93 5.82 11.12 15.07
N SER A 94 5.67 11.49 13.81
CA SER A 94 4.53 12.27 13.33
C SER A 94 4.01 11.68 12.02
N ARG A 95 2.74 11.89 11.74
CA ARG A 95 2.17 11.45 10.46
C ARG A 95 2.74 12.25 9.29
N GLU A 96 3.09 13.50 9.53
CA GLU A 96 3.70 14.43 8.57
C GLU A 96 5.08 13.99 8.12
N ALA A 97 5.80 13.20 8.94
CA ALA A 97 7.09 12.60 8.55
C ALA A 97 6.96 11.64 7.34
N PHE A 98 5.75 11.18 7.04
CA PHE A 98 5.45 10.37 5.86
C PHE A 98 4.96 11.21 4.67
N GLY A 99 5.08 12.53 4.74
CA GLY A 99 4.74 13.47 3.70
C GLY A 99 3.26 13.81 3.60
N SER A 100 2.91 14.52 2.52
CA SER A 100 1.51 14.87 2.23
C SER A 100 0.68 13.62 1.96
N ALA A 101 -0.52 13.58 2.50
CA ALA A 101 -1.45 12.50 2.25
C ALA A 101 -1.80 12.39 0.75
N TRP A 102 -1.86 11.16 0.27
CA TRP A 102 -2.36 10.79 -1.06
C TRP A 102 -1.62 11.46 -2.22
N LYS A 103 -0.30 11.46 -2.14
CA LYS A 103 0.54 11.97 -3.22
C LYS A 103 0.41 11.06 -4.44
N ASP A 104 0.28 11.66 -5.63
CA ASP A 104 0.41 10.95 -6.92
C ASP A 104 1.87 10.53 -7.09
N VAL A 105 2.19 9.30 -6.68
CA VAL A 105 3.58 8.78 -6.69
C VAL A 105 3.92 8.07 -8.00
N ASP A 106 2.94 7.53 -8.70
CA ASP A 106 3.10 6.85 -10.00
C ASP A 106 2.94 7.80 -11.19
N ARG A 107 2.52 9.05 -10.91
CA ARG A 107 2.34 10.14 -11.89
C ARG A 107 1.32 9.81 -12.97
N ASN A 108 0.26 9.11 -12.59
CA ASN A 108 -0.86 8.79 -13.48
C ASN A 108 -1.87 9.95 -13.60
N GLY A 109 -1.70 11.02 -12.79
CA GLY A 109 -2.57 12.20 -12.74
C GLY A 109 -3.68 12.10 -11.71
N CYS A 110 -3.80 10.97 -11.00
CA CYS A 110 -4.73 10.77 -9.89
C CYS A 110 -3.95 10.76 -8.56
N ASP A 111 -4.59 11.13 -7.48
CA ASP A 111 -4.00 10.93 -6.17
C ASP A 111 -4.15 9.46 -5.74
N THR A 112 -3.19 8.96 -4.95
CA THR A 112 -3.18 7.57 -4.49
C THR A 112 -4.49 7.13 -3.82
N ARG A 113 -5.21 8.02 -3.10
CA ARG A 113 -6.50 7.67 -2.51
C ARG A 113 -7.52 7.27 -3.58
N ASN A 114 -7.60 8.06 -4.66
CA ASN A 114 -8.54 7.78 -5.73
C ASN A 114 -8.16 6.52 -6.51
N ASP A 115 -6.87 6.22 -6.67
CA ASP A 115 -6.41 4.98 -7.28
C ASP A 115 -6.83 3.76 -6.46
N ILE A 116 -6.66 3.81 -5.14
CA ILE A 116 -7.07 2.73 -4.25
C ILE A 116 -8.59 2.57 -4.21
N LEU A 117 -9.36 3.66 -4.21
CA LEU A 117 -10.82 3.60 -4.31
C LEU A 117 -11.26 2.93 -5.63
N GLN A 118 -10.62 3.30 -6.76
CA GLN A 118 -10.92 2.69 -8.06
C GLN A 118 -10.53 1.21 -8.09
N ARG A 119 -9.42 0.83 -7.48
CA ARG A 119 -8.96 -0.56 -7.41
C ARG A 119 -9.88 -1.46 -6.58
N ASP A 120 -10.31 -0.98 -5.41
CA ASP A 120 -10.97 -1.81 -4.39
C ASP A 120 -12.51 -1.79 -4.50
N PHE A 121 -13.09 -0.82 -5.22
CA PHE A 121 -14.52 -0.75 -5.41
C PHE A 121 -15.00 -1.73 -6.48
N ALA A 122 -16.08 -2.44 -6.20
CA ALA A 122 -16.77 -3.31 -7.17
C ALA A 122 -17.50 -2.50 -8.26
N THR A 123 -18.04 -1.34 -7.87
CA THR A 123 -18.61 -0.34 -8.80
C THR A 123 -18.02 1.02 -8.47
N VAL A 124 -17.73 1.83 -9.49
CA VAL A 124 -17.09 3.14 -9.33
C VAL A 124 -17.93 4.20 -10.03
N ILE A 125 -18.20 5.31 -9.36
CA ILE A 125 -18.80 6.50 -9.93
C ILE A 125 -17.75 7.61 -9.89
N LEU A 126 -17.35 8.08 -11.07
CA LEU A 126 -16.33 9.11 -11.24
C LEU A 126 -16.96 10.48 -11.46
N LYS A 127 -16.32 11.52 -10.93
CA LYS A 127 -16.73 12.90 -11.18
C LYS A 127 -16.33 13.32 -12.60
N SER A 128 -17.32 13.81 -13.36
CA SER A 128 -17.08 14.35 -14.71
C SER A 128 -16.10 15.53 -14.66
N GLY A 129 -15.23 15.63 -15.68
CA GLY A 129 -14.28 16.74 -15.81
C GLY A 129 -13.04 16.64 -14.89
N THR A 130 -12.79 15.49 -14.28
CA THR A 130 -11.60 15.27 -13.43
C THR A 130 -10.59 14.28 -14.00
N GLY A 131 -10.58 14.08 -15.33
CA GLY A 131 -9.68 13.12 -15.98
C GLY A 131 -9.93 11.67 -15.56
N ASN A 132 -11.15 11.34 -15.14
CA ASN A 132 -11.52 10.03 -14.58
C ASN A 132 -10.80 9.67 -13.26
N CYS A 133 -10.26 10.64 -12.54
CA CYS A 133 -9.56 10.40 -11.30
C CYS A 133 -10.48 10.39 -10.07
N LYS A 134 -11.34 11.40 -9.93
CA LYS A 134 -12.06 11.60 -8.66
C LYS A 134 -13.24 10.65 -8.51
N VAL A 135 -13.13 9.72 -7.55
CA VAL A 135 -14.24 8.84 -7.13
C VAL A 135 -15.22 9.62 -6.23
N ILE A 136 -16.50 9.61 -6.61
CA ILE A 136 -17.58 10.27 -5.87
C ILE A 136 -18.64 9.29 -5.37
N GLY A 137 -18.55 8.02 -5.75
CA GLY A 137 -19.48 6.98 -5.32
C GLY A 137 -19.07 5.61 -5.78
N GLY A 138 -19.76 4.60 -5.29
CA GLY A 138 -19.53 3.21 -5.65
C GLY A 138 -19.88 2.25 -4.54
N THR A 139 -19.59 0.98 -4.75
CA THR A 139 -19.80 -0.09 -3.78
C THR A 139 -18.53 -0.91 -3.60
N TRP A 140 -18.30 -1.42 -2.41
CA TRP A 140 -17.18 -2.35 -2.14
C TRP A 140 -17.58 -3.40 -1.12
N ILE A 141 -16.84 -4.49 -1.10
CA ILE A 141 -16.88 -5.49 -0.03
C ILE A 141 -15.69 -5.20 0.88
N ASP A 142 -15.97 -4.90 2.14
CA ASP A 142 -14.92 -4.61 3.11
C ASP A 142 -14.11 -5.87 3.44
N PRO A 143 -12.78 -5.87 3.26
CA PRO A 143 -11.96 -7.07 3.47
C PRO A 143 -11.85 -7.49 4.94
N TYR A 144 -12.19 -6.60 5.88
CA TYR A 144 -12.11 -6.87 7.31
C TYR A 144 -13.40 -7.38 7.92
N SER A 145 -14.57 -7.05 7.34
CA SER A 145 -15.88 -7.53 7.78
C SER A 145 -16.54 -8.50 6.81
N ASN A 146 -16.15 -8.48 5.54
CA ASN A 146 -16.83 -9.16 4.42
C ASN A 146 -18.28 -8.65 4.20
N GLU A 147 -18.56 -7.44 4.64
CA GLU A 147 -19.84 -6.77 4.41
C GLU A 147 -19.77 -5.84 3.21
N SER A 148 -20.90 -5.70 2.50
CA SER A 148 -21.01 -4.77 1.37
C SER A 148 -21.40 -3.39 1.86
N TYR A 149 -20.72 -2.37 1.34
CA TYR A 149 -20.97 -0.97 1.65
C TYR A 149 -21.17 -0.16 0.39
N THR A 150 -21.91 0.94 0.52
CA THR A 150 -22.10 1.93 -0.53
C THR A 150 -21.43 3.24 -0.10
N PHE A 151 -20.59 3.77 -0.97
CA PHE A 151 -20.02 5.10 -0.83
C PHE A 151 -20.85 6.08 -1.65
N ALA A 152 -21.46 7.05 -0.98
CA ALA A 152 -21.99 8.25 -1.60
C ALA A 152 -21.06 9.40 -1.20
N GLU A 153 -21.09 10.51 -1.93
CA GLU A 153 -20.12 11.62 -1.83
C GLU A 153 -19.87 12.19 -0.40
N ALA A 154 -20.62 11.71 0.60
CA ALA A 154 -20.36 11.99 2.01
C ALA A 154 -19.15 11.17 2.51
N PRO A 155 -18.09 11.81 3.01
CA PRO A 155 -16.76 11.20 3.14
C PRO A 155 -16.58 10.24 4.32
N SER A 156 -17.61 9.91 5.10
CA SER A 156 -17.44 9.28 6.41
C SER A 156 -17.36 7.77 6.43
N GLY A 157 -17.68 7.07 5.33
CA GLY A 157 -17.75 5.61 5.32
C GLY A 157 -16.46 4.94 4.87
N ALA A 158 -16.01 5.22 3.65
CA ALA A 158 -14.83 4.60 3.05
C ALA A 158 -13.55 5.32 3.49
N GLN A 159 -12.67 4.62 4.19
CA GLN A 159 -11.33 5.08 4.53
C GLN A 159 -10.29 4.19 3.83
N ILE A 160 -9.12 4.74 3.60
CA ILE A 160 -7.97 3.95 3.18
C ILE A 160 -7.14 3.64 4.43
N ASP A 161 -7.05 2.37 4.74
CA ASP A 161 -6.18 1.85 5.80
C ASP A 161 -4.78 1.55 5.27
N HIS A 162 -3.77 1.83 6.08
CA HIS A 162 -2.44 1.26 5.92
C HIS A 162 -2.42 -0.09 6.65
N VAL A 163 -2.37 -1.21 5.91
CA VAL A 163 -2.39 -2.58 6.48
C VAL A 163 -1.28 -2.75 7.52
N VAL A 164 -0.09 -2.22 7.25
CA VAL A 164 0.95 -1.90 8.25
C VAL A 164 0.88 -0.41 8.51
N SER A 165 0.40 -0.01 9.69
CA SER A 165 0.20 1.40 10.02
C SER A 165 1.51 2.20 9.98
N LEU A 166 1.43 3.51 9.69
CA LEU A 166 2.60 4.39 9.63
C LEU A 166 3.38 4.37 10.94
N LYS A 167 2.69 4.40 12.08
CA LYS A 167 3.32 4.35 13.41
C LYS A 167 3.97 2.99 13.68
N ASN A 168 3.33 1.88 13.29
CA ASN A 168 3.97 0.57 13.39
C ASN A 168 5.21 0.49 12.50
N ALA A 169 5.15 1.01 11.27
CA ALA A 169 6.32 1.06 10.39
C ALA A 169 7.45 1.89 11.02
N TRP A 170 7.14 3.07 11.58
CA TRP A 170 8.11 3.90 12.31
C TRP A 170 8.82 3.10 13.39
N GLN A 171 8.08 2.47 14.30
CA GLN A 171 8.62 1.67 15.39
C GLN A 171 9.40 0.43 14.92
N MET A 172 9.14 -0.03 13.70
CA MET A 172 9.74 -1.24 13.14
C MET A 172 10.81 -0.95 12.08
N GLY A 173 11.32 0.29 11.98
CA GLY A 173 12.48 0.60 11.14
C GLY A 173 12.35 1.84 10.26
N ALA A 174 11.13 2.35 10.01
CA ALA A 174 10.93 3.52 9.17
C ALA A 174 11.43 4.84 9.81
N ASP A 175 11.72 4.84 11.11
CA ASP A 175 12.43 5.90 11.81
C ASP A 175 13.80 6.21 11.20
N GLN A 176 14.45 5.20 10.59
CA GLN A 176 15.76 5.32 9.96
C GLN A 176 15.70 5.60 8.45
N TRP A 177 14.51 5.71 7.87
CA TRP A 177 14.37 5.94 6.43
C TRP A 177 14.56 7.40 6.04
N THR A 178 14.84 7.63 4.77
CA THR A 178 14.75 8.96 4.17
C THR A 178 13.29 9.40 4.09
N ASP A 179 13.06 10.72 4.00
CA ASP A 179 11.71 11.26 3.80
C ASP A 179 11.05 10.70 2.53
N GLN A 180 11.84 10.53 1.46
CA GLN A 180 11.35 9.96 0.22
C GLN A 180 10.85 8.51 0.40
N MET A 181 11.57 7.66 1.11
CA MET A 181 11.14 6.28 1.40
C MET A 181 9.86 6.27 2.23
N ARG A 182 9.72 7.17 3.22
CA ARG A 182 8.50 7.29 4.01
C ARG A 182 7.29 7.70 3.17
N VAL A 183 7.48 8.64 2.24
CA VAL A 183 6.43 9.05 1.28
C VAL A 183 6.01 7.89 0.37
N GLU A 184 6.97 7.15 -0.16
CA GLU A 184 6.71 5.99 -1.02
C GLU A 184 5.96 4.88 -0.26
N PHE A 185 6.37 4.59 0.97
CA PHE A 185 5.68 3.63 1.84
C PHE A 185 4.23 4.04 2.13
N ALA A 186 4.00 5.31 2.45
CA ALA A 186 2.66 5.83 2.77
C ALA A 186 1.70 5.79 1.59
N ASN A 187 2.24 5.74 0.36
CA ASN A 187 1.47 5.68 -0.87
C ASN A 187 1.65 4.35 -1.63
N ASP A 188 2.24 3.33 -1.00
CA ASP A 188 2.40 2.01 -1.62
C ASP A 188 1.06 1.28 -1.74
N PRO A 189 0.57 1.00 -2.96
CA PRO A 189 -0.69 0.29 -3.16
C PRO A 189 -0.75 -1.08 -2.46
N LEU A 190 0.39 -1.75 -2.28
CA LEU A 190 0.47 -3.01 -1.55
C LEU A 190 0.02 -2.84 -0.09
N ASN A 191 0.34 -1.71 0.53
CA ASN A 191 0.03 -1.42 1.93
C ASN A 191 -1.36 -0.77 2.15
N LEU A 192 -2.10 -0.47 1.08
CA LEU A 192 -3.32 0.30 1.15
C LEU A 192 -4.55 -0.55 0.84
N ARG A 193 -5.64 -0.38 1.63
CA ARG A 193 -6.93 -1.06 1.44
C ARG A 193 -8.09 -0.14 1.81
N VAL A 194 -9.17 -0.20 1.02
CA VAL A 194 -10.42 0.43 1.42
C VAL A 194 -11.06 -0.38 2.54
N THR A 195 -11.47 0.30 3.61
CA THR A 195 -12.23 -0.29 4.70
C THR A 195 -13.22 0.71 5.29
N ILE A 196 -14.20 0.21 6.04
CA ILE A 196 -15.14 1.06 6.77
C ILE A 196 -14.44 1.80 7.92
N ALA A 197 -14.81 3.06 8.13
CA ALA A 197 -14.18 3.93 9.12
C ALA A 197 -14.12 3.31 10.54
N SER A 198 -15.18 2.61 10.95
CA SER A 198 -15.23 1.99 12.28
C SER A 198 -14.15 0.91 12.48
N LEU A 199 -13.89 0.08 11.46
CA LEU A 199 -12.85 -0.97 11.54
C LEU A 199 -11.45 -0.39 11.43
N ASN A 200 -11.27 0.64 10.59
CA ASN A 200 -10.00 1.36 10.53
C ASN A 200 -9.65 2.01 11.87
N GLN A 201 -10.63 2.65 12.52
CA GLN A 201 -10.44 3.25 13.85
C GLN A 201 -10.15 2.19 14.93
N GLN A 202 -10.83 1.03 14.89
CA GLN A 202 -10.55 -0.08 15.81
C GLN A 202 -9.13 -0.62 15.62
N LYS A 203 -8.70 -0.81 14.38
CA LYS A 203 -7.34 -1.26 14.07
C LYS A 203 -6.32 -0.22 14.52
N SER A 204 -6.54 1.06 14.22
CA SER A 204 -5.62 2.15 14.60
C SER A 204 -4.16 1.80 14.23
N ASP A 205 -3.23 1.98 15.17
CA ASP A 205 -1.80 1.67 15.00
C ASP A 205 -1.43 0.23 15.38
N SER A 206 -2.43 -0.62 15.63
CA SER A 206 -2.21 -2.01 16.06
C SER A 206 -1.46 -2.82 15.00
N ASN A 207 -0.61 -3.73 15.46
CA ASN A 207 -0.09 -4.82 14.66
C ASN A 207 -0.93 -6.09 14.84
N ALA A 208 -0.58 -7.18 14.15
CA ALA A 208 -1.35 -8.42 14.18
C ALA A 208 -1.42 -9.10 15.57
N ALA A 209 -0.49 -8.81 16.48
CA ALA A 209 -0.55 -9.32 17.84
C ALA A 209 -1.63 -8.63 18.69
N SER A 210 -2.07 -7.44 18.28
CA SER A 210 -3.03 -6.64 19.05
C SER A 210 -4.40 -6.52 18.37
N TRP A 211 -4.46 -6.65 17.06
CA TRP A 211 -5.70 -6.59 16.31
C TRP A 211 -5.68 -7.48 15.07
N LEU A 212 -6.78 -8.15 14.82
CA LEU A 212 -7.03 -8.95 13.63
C LEU A 212 -8.44 -8.63 13.10
N PRO A 213 -8.67 -8.70 11.77
CA PRO A 213 -9.99 -8.53 11.20
C PRO A 213 -11.03 -9.41 11.89
N PRO A 214 -12.25 -8.88 12.18
CA PRO A 214 -13.35 -9.68 12.74
C PRO A 214 -13.75 -10.83 11.80
N PHE A 215 -13.70 -10.64 10.50
CA PHE A 215 -13.94 -11.68 9.50
C PHE A 215 -12.78 -12.69 9.49
N LYS A 216 -12.96 -13.80 10.21
CA LYS A 216 -11.91 -14.82 10.40
C LYS A 216 -11.34 -15.38 9.09
N PRO A 217 -12.16 -15.72 8.05
CA PRO A 217 -11.60 -16.23 6.80
C PRO A 217 -10.69 -15.23 6.07
N GLY A 218 -10.90 -13.94 6.25
CA GLY A 218 -10.04 -12.87 5.67
C GLY A 218 -8.67 -12.72 6.33
N ARG A 219 -8.45 -13.36 7.49
CA ARG A 219 -7.20 -13.21 8.26
C ARG A 219 -5.98 -13.75 7.54
N CYS A 220 -6.12 -14.80 6.74
CA CYS A 220 -5.01 -15.35 5.95
C CYS A 220 -4.47 -14.29 4.97
N ALA A 221 -5.36 -13.67 4.19
CA ALA A 221 -5.00 -12.61 3.24
C ALA A 221 -4.45 -11.36 3.94
N PHE A 222 -5.05 -10.97 5.07
CA PHE A 222 -4.57 -9.85 5.87
C PHE A 222 -3.13 -10.06 6.36
N ILE A 223 -2.83 -11.23 6.93
CA ILE A 223 -1.49 -11.58 7.41
C ILE A 223 -0.50 -11.68 6.24
N ALA A 224 -0.88 -12.32 5.13
CA ALA A 224 -0.03 -12.40 3.95
C ALA A 224 0.32 -11.00 3.42
N THR A 225 -0.63 -10.06 3.44
CA THR A 225 -0.36 -8.66 3.05
C THR A 225 0.62 -8.00 4.02
N GLN A 226 0.44 -8.15 5.33
CA GLN A 226 1.40 -7.59 6.30
C GLN A 226 2.81 -8.16 6.12
N VAL A 227 2.92 -9.47 5.90
CA VAL A 227 4.20 -10.14 5.64
C VAL A 227 4.84 -9.60 4.36
N ALA A 228 4.07 -9.49 3.27
CA ALA A 228 4.58 -8.96 1.99
C ALA A 228 5.07 -7.52 2.13
N VAL A 229 4.29 -6.64 2.78
CA VAL A 229 4.66 -5.25 3.04
C VAL A 229 5.93 -5.16 3.87
N LYS A 230 6.01 -5.92 4.98
CA LYS A 230 7.19 -5.87 5.86
C LYS A 230 8.43 -6.42 5.19
N ALA A 231 8.31 -7.47 4.38
CA ALA A 231 9.42 -7.99 3.58
C ALA A 231 9.89 -7.00 2.51
N LYS A 232 8.96 -6.41 1.74
CA LYS A 232 9.26 -5.42 0.71
C LYS A 232 10.03 -4.22 1.26
N TRP A 233 9.60 -3.72 2.43
CA TRP A 233 10.15 -2.51 3.04
C TRP A 233 11.23 -2.77 4.09
N LEU A 234 11.68 -4.02 4.22
CA LEU A 234 12.72 -4.43 5.17
C LEU A 234 12.40 -4.02 6.62
N LEU A 235 11.14 -4.08 6.98
CA LEU A 235 10.68 -3.78 8.33
C LEU A 235 10.90 -4.97 9.26
N TYR A 236 11.09 -4.66 10.53
CA TYR A 236 11.14 -5.65 11.60
C TYR A 236 9.73 -6.05 12.05
N VAL A 237 9.67 -7.13 12.81
CA VAL A 237 8.48 -7.56 13.57
C VAL A 237 8.83 -7.70 15.04
N THR A 238 7.83 -7.59 15.93
CA THR A 238 8.01 -8.04 17.30
C THR A 238 7.88 -9.56 17.36
N GLU A 239 8.42 -10.21 18.41
CA GLU A 239 8.27 -11.66 18.62
C GLU A 239 6.80 -12.06 18.60
N ALA A 240 5.95 -11.39 19.39
CA ALA A 240 4.52 -11.65 19.45
C ALA A 240 3.80 -11.49 18.11
N GLU A 241 4.21 -10.52 17.27
CA GLU A 241 3.66 -10.33 15.92
C GLU A 241 4.07 -11.49 15.02
N LYS A 242 5.33 -11.92 15.06
CA LYS A 242 5.85 -13.04 14.29
C LYS A 242 5.17 -14.35 14.64
N GLU A 243 4.96 -14.61 15.95
CA GLU A 243 4.21 -15.77 16.42
C GLU A 243 2.80 -15.81 15.86
N VAL A 244 2.09 -14.68 15.82
CA VAL A 244 0.74 -14.59 15.21
C VAL A 244 0.78 -14.84 13.70
N PHE A 245 1.75 -14.30 12.99
CA PHE A 245 1.93 -14.57 11.56
C PHE A 245 2.08 -16.06 11.28
N ILE A 246 2.99 -16.71 12.00
CA ILE A 246 3.25 -18.14 11.86
C ILE A 246 2.00 -18.95 12.24
N ALA A 247 1.37 -18.65 13.38
CA ALA A 247 0.21 -19.36 13.86
C ALA A 247 -0.99 -19.30 12.89
N ILE A 248 -1.18 -18.17 12.20
CA ILE A 248 -2.26 -18.03 11.22
C ILE A 248 -1.89 -18.69 9.90
N LEU A 249 -0.69 -18.42 9.35
CA LEU A 249 -0.29 -18.96 8.05
C LEU A 249 -0.05 -20.48 8.06
N SER A 250 0.15 -21.09 9.23
CA SER A 250 0.26 -22.55 9.38
C SER A 250 -1.08 -23.28 9.40
N LYS A 251 -2.20 -22.56 9.37
CA LYS A 251 -3.53 -23.20 9.38
C LYS A 251 -3.89 -23.79 8.02
N PRO A 252 -4.60 -24.93 7.97
CA PRO A 252 -5.01 -25.54 6.71
C PRO A 252 -5.81 -24.59 5.79
N GLU A 253 -6.67 -23.74 6.35
CA GLU A 253 -7.44 -22.75 5.58
C GLU A 253 -6.59 -21.67 4.93
N CYS A 254 -5.31 -21.52 5.32
CA CYS A 254 -4.38 -20.56 4.73
C CYS A 254 -3.45 -21.16 3.66
N GLU A 255 -3.50 -22.46 3.39
CA GLU A 255 -2.61 -23.12 2.41
C GLU A 255 -2.70 -22.57 0.99
N GLN A 256 -3.84 -21.99 0.60
CA GLN A 256 -4.04 -21.41 -0.73
C GLN A 256 -3.76 -19.90 -0.77
N THR A 257 -3.32 -19.31 0.33
CA THR A 257 -3.09 -17.86 0.42
C THR A 257 -1.79 -17.49 -0.27
N GLN A 258 -1.91 -16.62 -1.27
CA GLN A 258 -0.75 -16.07 -1.99
C GLN A 258 -0.26 -14.78 -1.32
N LEU A 259 1.05 -14.52 -1.41
CA LEU A 259 1.57 -13.19 -1.13
C LEU A 259 1.07 -12.24 -2.22
N PRO A 260 0.47 -11.10 -1.86
CA PRO A 260 0.17 -10.07 -2.84
C PRO A 260 1.47 -9.46 -3.38
N ASN A 261 1.43 -9.09 -4.67
CA ASN A 261 2.54 -8.42 -5.38
C ASN A 261 2.44 -6.91 -5.24
#